data_1f34980c6300af65d39cefab78570256
#
_entry.id   1f34980c6300af65d39cefab78570256
#
_cell.length_a   1.000
_cell.length_b   1.000
_cell.length_c   1.000
_cell.angle_alpha   90.00
_cell.angle_beta   90.00
_cell.angle_gamma   90.00
#
_symmetry.space_group_name_H-M   'P 1'
#
loop_
_entity.id
_entity.type
_entity.pdbx_description
1 polymer ?
#
loop_
_entity_poly.entity_id
_entity_poly.type
_entity_poly.pdbx_seq_one_letter_code
_entity_poly.pdbx_strand_id
1 'polypeptide(L)'
;MTDKFGLRRPGTRVCDGGGFYAEVPKSEESNVPSPSVPAGAIFMPSFATSPQFGVAETEVKAGELGWFANDGTFAFAAPESHVSIAGQAIYYAPTDAANGTFSTTPTPGSVLLGYEVVRPGIPYGVFYVALARPTALES
;
A
#
# COMPACT_ATOMS: atom_id res chain seq x y z
N MET A 1 -25.91 -8.10 -3.53
CA MET A 1 -25.99 -8.58 -3.76
C MET A 1 -26.06 -9.12 -3.56
N THR A 2 -25.81 -9.09 -3.35
CA THR A 2 -25.82 -9.53 -3.53
C THR A 2 -25.83 -9.98 -3.63
N ASP A 3 -25.55 -9.94 -3.54
CA ASP A 3 -25.71 -10.47 -3.87
C ASP A 3 -25.91 -11.31 -3.35
N LYS A 4 -25.94 -11.36 -3.33
CA LYS A 4 -26.08 -12.17 -3.08
C LYS A 4 -26.02 -13.02 -2.85
N PHE A 5 -25.81 -13.20 -2.78
CA PHE A 5 -25.42 -13.92 -2.79
C PHE A 5 -25.43 -13.90 -2.87
N GLY A 6 -25.81 -13.91 -2.21
CA GLY A 6 -25.35 -13.02 -2.39
C GLY A 6 -24.89 -12.89 -3.41
N LEU A 7 -25.36 -12.60 -3.84
CA LEU A 7 -24.86 -12.37 -4.99
C LEU A 7 -24.04 -11.17 -5.13
N ARG A 8 -22.83 -11.34 -5.46
CA ARG A 8 -21.93 -10.23 -5.49
C ARG A 8 -21.87 -9.63 -6.86
N ARG A 9 -21.60 -8.33 -6.94
CA ARG A 9 -21.46 -7.67 -8.21
C ARG A 9 -20.10 -7.98 -8.80
N PRO A 10 -19.96 -7.98 -10.14
CA PRO A 10 -18.65 -8.11 -10.76
C PRO A 10 -17.72 -7.03 -10.26
N GLY A 11 -16.47 -7.40 -10.04
CA GLY A 11 -15.47 -6.48 -9.52
C GLY A 11 -15.46 -6.32 -8.01
N THR A 12 -16.46 -6.86 -7.35
CA THR A 12 -16.49 -6.84 -5.90
C THR A 12 -15.64 -7.97 -5.37
N ARG A 13 -14.79 -7.68 -4.41
CA ARG A 13 -13.97 -8.72 -3.81
C ARG A 13 -14.87 -9.68 -3.05
N VAL A 14 -14.82 -10.94 -3.44
CA VAL A 14 -15.69 -11.94 -2.86
C VAL A 14 -15.18 -12.39 -1.50
N CYS A 15 -13.90 -12.63 -1.37
CA CYS A 15 -13.34 -12.94 -0.08
C CYS A 15 -12.81 -11.65 0.45
N ASP A 16 -12.97 -11.43 1.69
CA ASP A 16 -12.49 -10.28 2.24
C ASP A 16 -11.10 -10.35 2.39
N GLY A 17 -10.39 -10.15 1.42
CA GLY A 17 -9.02 -10.22 1.45
C GLY A 17 -8.48 -9.25 2.37
N GLY A 18 -8.51 -8.66 2.89
CA GLY A 18 -7.87 -7.81 3.79
C GLY A 18 -7.78 -6.42 3.27
N GLY A 19 -8.04 -5.59 4.15
CA GLY A 19 -7.99 -4.19 3.92
C GLY A 19 -8.70 -3.47 5.03
N PHE A 20 -8.80 -2.16 4.94
CA PHE A 20 -9.44 -1.39 5.97
C PHE A 20 -9.92 -0.07 5.39
N TYR A 21 -10.90 0.53 6.07
CA TYR A 21 -11.31 1.89 5.76
C TYR A 21 -10.57 2.84 6.68
N ALA A 22 -10.12 3.93 6.14
CA ALA A 22 -9.47 4.96 6.95
C ALA A 22 -9.69 6.32 6.32
N GLU A 23 -9.67 7.34 7.13
CA GLU A 23 -9.79 8.71 6.66
C GLU A 23 -8.40 9.27 6.41
N VAL A 24 -8.22 9.93 5.28
CA VAL A 24 -6.96 10.61 4.97
C VAL A 24 -6.96 11.96 5.68
N PRO A 25 -5.96 12.24 6.52
CA PRO A 25 -5.95 13.46 7.30
C PRO A 25 -5.90 14.71 6.44
N LYS A 26 -6.57 15.77 6.88
CA LYS A 26 -6.44 17.07 6.26
C LYS A 26 -5.27 17.82 6.88
N SER A 27 -4.67 18.69 6.09
CA SER A 27 -3.68 19.62 6.62
C SER A 27 -4.39 20.60 7.55
N GLU A 28 -3.76 20.88 8.68
CA GLU A 28 -4.33 21.84 9.62
C GLU A 28 -3.89 23.26 9.31
N GLU A 29 -2.97 23.44 8.36
CA GLU A 29 -2.50 24.75 7.99
C GLU A 29 -3.29 25.23 6.77
N SER A 30 -3.88 26.41 6.87
CA SER A 30 -4.79 26.90 5.84
C SER A 30 -4.12 27.19 4.51
N ASN A 31 -2.80 27.45 4.52
CA ASN A 31 -2.09 27.75 3.28
C ASN A 31 -1.27 26.56 2.78
N VAL A 32 -1.41 25.40 3.39
CA VAL A 32 -0.75 24.18 2.95
C VAL A 32 -1.80 23.26 2.34
N PRO A 33 -1.64 22.86 1.07
CA PRO A 33 -2.63 21.96 0.45
C PRO A 33 -2.75 20.67 1.23
N SER A 34 -3.98 20.22 1.38
CA SER A 34 -4.21 18.92 2.02
C SER A 34 -3.79 17.82 1.07
N PRO A 35 -3.06 16.81 1.56
CA PRO A 35 -2.59 15.74 0.69
C PRO A 35 -3.73 14.82 0.27
N SER A 36 -3.57 14.16 -0.85
CA SER A 36 -4.44 13.06 -1.22
C SER A 36 -3.58 11.83 -1.40
N VAL A 37 -4.21 10.66 -1.34
CA VAL A 37 -3.54 9.39 -1.58
C VAL A 37 -3.95 8.94 -2.97
N PRO A 38 -3.06 8.98 -3.96
CA PRO A 38 -3.43 8.54 -5.31
C PRO A 38 -3.64 7.03 -5.37
N ALA A 39 -4.36 6.59 -6.38
CA ALA A 39 -4.54 5.17 -6.61
C ALA A 39 -3.19 4.49 -6.75
N GLY A 40 -2.99 3.37 -6.10
CA GLY A 40 -1.73 2.62 -6.13
C GLY A 40 -0.72 3.04 -5.08
N ALA A 41 -1.00 4.09 -4.31
CA ALA A 41 -0.07 4.53 -3.27
C ALA A 41 -0.32 3.77 -1.97
N ILE A 42 0.74 3.63 -1.18
CA ILE A 42 0.66 2.99 0.13
C ILE A 42 0.27 4.03 1.15
N PHE A 43 -0.69 3.69 2.00
CA PHE A 43 -1.14 4.57 3.07
C PHE A 43 -0.96 3.87 4.41
N MET A 44 -0.30 4.54 5.36
CA MET A 44 -0.09 4.04 6.71
C MET A 44 -0.67 5.06 7.69
N PRO A 45 -1.90 4.86 8.16
CA PRO A 45 -2.57 5.90 8.98
C PRO A 45 -1.85 6.23 10.28
N SER A 46 -1.11 5.29 10.83
CA SER A 46 -0.36 5.53 12.06
C SER A 46 1.09 5.15 11.86
N PHE A 47 1.72 5.75 10.85
CA PHE A 47 3.03 5.29 10.38
C PHE A 47 4.11 5.31 11.47
N ALA A 48 3.99 6.15 12.48
CA ALA A 48 5.01 6.23 13.52
C ALA A 48 4.84 5.17 14.61
N THR A 49 3.67 4.56 14.71
CA THR A 49 3.36 3.69 15.86
C THR A 49 2.75 2.36 15.48
N SER A 50 2.29 2.20 14.26
CA SER A 50 1.60 0.97 13.85
C SER A 50 2.09 0.54 12.47
N PRO A 51 2.31 -0.76 12.24
CA PRO A 51 2.73 -1.25 10.93
C PRO A 51 1.57 -1.41 9.95
N GLN A 52 0.35 -1.01 10.31
CA GLN A 52 -0.78 -1.21 9.43
C GLN A 52 -0.62 -0.36 8.17
N PHE A 53 -0.72 -0.99 7.03
CA PHE A 53 -0.63 -0.32 5.74
C PHE A 53 -1.66 -0.89 4.78
N GLY A 54 -1.97 -0.12 3.76
CA GLY A 54 -2.80 -0.60 2.68
C GLY A 54 -2.51 0.18 1.41
N VAL A 55 -2.95 -0.35 0.30
CA VAL A 55 -2.78 0.27 -1.01
C VAL A 55 -4.12 0.85 -1.43
N ALA A 56 -4.13 2.11 -1.82
CA ALA A 56 -5.35 2.77 -2.28
C ALA A 56 -5.74 2.19 -3.63
N GLU A 57 -6.94 1.66 -3.75
CA GLU A 57 -7.40 1.13 -5.03
C GLU A 57 -7.99 2.24 -5.89
N THR A 58 -8.40 3.33 -5.26
CA THR A 58 -8.81 4.53 -5.96
C THR A 58 -8.23 5.72 -5.20
N GLU A 59 -8.17 6.87 -5.85
CA GLU A 59 -7.68 8.07 -5.17
C GLU A 59 -8.59 8.40 -3.98
N VAL A 60 -8.00 8.74 -2.85
CA VAL A 60 -8.72 9.15 -1.64
C VAL A 60 -8.23 10.55 -1.28
N LYS A 61 -9.12 11.52 -1.30
CA LYS A 61 -8.74 12.90 -1.00
C LYS A 61 -8.70 13.12 0.50
N ALA A 62 -7.96 14.13 0.90
CA ALA A 62 -7.87 14.47 2.31
C ALA A 62 -9.26 14.74 2.89
N GLY A 63 -9.52 14.20 4.06
CA GLY A 63 -10.81 14.32 4.72
C GLY A 63 -11.82 13.27 4.29
N GLU A 64 -11.49 12.46 3.29
CA GLU A 64 -12.40 11.39 2.83
C GLU A 64 -12.05 10.06 3.46
N LEU A 65 -13.06 9.23 3.62
CA LEU A 65 -12.88 7.85 4.05
C LEU A 65 -12.68 7.01 2.81
N GLY A 66 -11.59 6.25 2.77
CA GLY A 66 -11.29 5.39 1.63
C GLY A 66 -11.00 3.97 2.05
N TRP A 67 -10.99 3.10 1.07
CA TRP A 67 -10.64 1.68 1.25
C TRP A 67 -9.20 1.45 0.84
N PHE A 68 -8.46 0.77 1.68
CA PHE A 68 -7.06 0.45 1.43
C PHE A 68 -6.87 -1.05 1.54
N ALA A 69 -6.41 -1.68 0.46
CA ALA A 69 -6.22 -3.12 0.41
C ALA A 69 -4.87 -3.50 0.99
N ASN A 70 -4.81 -4.57 1.76
CA ASN A 70 -3.55 -5.04 2.32
C ASN A 70 -3.26 -6.50 1.99
N ASP A 71 -3.87 -7.04 0.95
CA ASP A 71 -3.46 -8.33 0.41
C ASP A 71 -3.53 -8.28 -1.11
N GLY A 72 -2.93 -9.25 -1.76
CA GLY A 72 -2.87 -9.31 -3.21
C GLY A 72 -1.53 -8.81 -3.74
N THR A 73 -1.41 -8.76 -5.05
CA THR A 73 -0.19 -8.31 -5.71
C THR A 73 -0.44 -6.97 -6.35
N PHE A 74 0.45 -6.03 -6.09
CA PHE A 74 0.33 -4.67 -6.61
C PHE A 74 1.62 -4.25 -7.30
N ALA A 75 1.49 -3.35 -8.26
CA ALA A 75 2.62 -2.79 -8.99
C ALA A 75 3.01 -1.46 -8.37
N PHE A 76 4.30 -1.25 -8.22
CA PHE A 76 4.84 0.00 -7.69
C PHE A 76 5.98 0.48 -8.57
N ALA A 77 6.28 1.76 -8.49
CA ALA A 77 7.44 2.32 -9.20
C ALA A 77 8.71 1.78 -8.54
N ALA A 78 9.59 1.21 -9.33
CA ALA A 78 10.83 0.65 -8.81
C ALA A 78 11.84 1.75 -8.49
N PRO A 79 12.56 1.62 -7.38
CA PRO A 79 13.69 2.54 -7.13
C PRO A 79 14.73 2.44 -8.25
N GLU A 80 15.48 3.50 -8.44
CA GLU A 80 16.40 3.59 -9.57
C GLU A 80 17.40 2.45 -9.65
N SER A 81 17.90 2.00 -8.51
CA SER A 81 18.89 0.96 -8.47
C SER A 81 18.31 -0.41 -8.13
N HIS A 82 17.00 -0.57 -8.27
CA HIS A 82 16.37 -1.83 -7.87
C HIS A 82 16.75 -2.97 -8.79
N VAL A 83 17.13 -4.10 -8.18
CA VAL A 83 17.43 -5.33 -8.91
C VAL A 83 16.32 -6.32 -8.56
N SER A 84 15.58 -6.77 -9.58
CA SER A 84 14.45 -7.67 -9.38
C SER A 84 14.91 -9.07 -9.12
N ILE A 85 14.51 -9.63 -8.00
CA ILE A 85 14.80 -11.03 -7.64
C ILE A 85 13.50 -11.63 -7.12
N ALA A 86 13.07 -12.70 -7.76
CA ALA A 86 11.81 -13.34 -7.39
C ALA A 86 11.86 -13.82 -5.94
N GLY A 87 10.85 -13.47 -5.18
CA GLY A 87 10.72 -13.90 -3.79
C GLY A 87 11.49 -13.09 -2.78
N GLN A 88 12.24 -12.06 -3.21
CA GLN A 88 12.98 -11.27 -2.22
C GLN A 88 12.03 -10.41 -1.40
N ALA A 89 12.37 -10.20 -0.14
CA ALA A 89 11.57 -9.37 0.74
C ALA A 89 11.71 -7.90 0.34
N ILE A 90 10.59 -7.19 0.34
CA ILE A 90 10.55 -5.76 0.07
C ILE A 90 10.06 -5.05 1.32
N TYR A 91 10.80 -4.05 1.74
CA TYR A 91 10.48 -3.27 2.92
C TYR A 91 10.07 -1.86 2.51
N TYR A 92 9.21 -1.28 3.28
CA TYR A 92 8.71 0.07 3.04
C TYR A 92 9.00 0.92 4.26
N ALA A 93 9.69 2.03 4.06
CA ALA A 93 10.01 2.97 5.12
C ALA A 93 9.17 4.23 4.92
N PRO A 94 8.13 4.43 5.73
CA PRO A 94 7.29 5.60 5.58
C PRO A 94 8.01 6.88 6.03
N THR A 95 7.80 7.96 5.31
CA THR A 95 8.22 9.27 5.74
C THR A 95 7.04 10.07 6.29
N ASP A 96 5.84 9.73 5.83
CA ASP A 96 4.60 10.23 6.42
C ASP A 96 3.48 9.23 6.05
N ALA A 97 2.24 9.56 6.33
CA ALA A 97 1.14 8.62 6.16
C ALA A 97 0.94 8.19 4.69
N ALA A 98 1.37 8.99 3.73
CA ALA A 98 1.12 8.72 2.31
C ALA A 98 2.40 8.61 1.47
N ASN A 99 3.57 8.77 2.05
CA ASN A 99 4.84 8.76 1.32
C ASN A 99 5.87 7.91 2.02
N GLY A 100 6.76 7.32 1.25
CA GLY A 100 7.84 6.52 1.79
C GLY A 100 8.70 5.96 0.68
N THR A 101 9.65 5.11 1.06
CA THR A 101 10.60 4.54 0.11
C THR A 101 10.66 3.03 0.26
N PHE A 102 11.05 2.36 -0.83
CA PHE A 102 11.20 0.90 -0.85
C PHE A 102 12.66 0.51 -0.67
N SER A 103 12.88 -0.65 -0.06
CA SER A 103 14.21 -1.17 0.17
C SER A 103 14.17 -2.68 0.21
N THR A 104 15.30 -3.34 -0.08
CA THR A 104 15.40 -4.78 0.05
C THR A 104 16.01 -5.19 1.38
N THR A 105 16.37 -4.24 2.22
CA THR A 105 16.90 -4.51 3.55
C THR A 105 16.10 -3.76 4.59
N PRO A 106 15.85 -4.38 5.76
CA PRO A 106 15.10 -3.68 6.80
C PRO A 106 15.93 -2.54 7.39
N THR A 107 15.23 -1.46 7.71
CA THR A 107 15.83 -0.30 8.37
C THR A 107 14.92 0.10 9.52
N PRO A 108 15.43 0.86 10.51
CA PRO A 108 14.57 1.28 11.61
C PRO A 108 13.35 2.03 11.12
N GLY A 109 12.18 1.65 11.61
CA GLY A 109 10.91 2.24 11.21
C GLY A 109 10.32 1.68 9.94
N SER A 110 11.00 0.75 9.24
CA SER A 110 10.44 0.13 8.05
C SER A 110 9.54 -1.05 8.42
N VAL A 111 8.68 -1.42 7.49
CA VAL A 111 7.83 -2.60 7.65
C VAL A 111 8.06 -3.53 6.47
N LEU A 112 7.85 -4.81 6.69
CA LEU A 112 7.87 -5.77 5.58
C LEU A 112 6.62 -5.54 4.76
N LEU A 113 6.79 -5.07 3.51
CA LEU A 113 5.66 -4.83 2.62
C LEU A 113 5.18 -6.15 2.01
N GLY A 114 6.09 -6.98 1.57
CA GLY A 114 5.76 -8.25 0.94
C GLY A 114 6.95 -8.82 0.24
N TYR A 115 6.67 -9.65 -0.77
CA TYR A 115 7.72 -10.35 -1.52
C TYR A 115 7.58 -10.06 -2.99
N GLU A 116 8.69 -9.84 -3.66
CA GLU A 116 8.65 -9.46 -5.06
C GLU A 116 8.21 -10.63 -5.94
N VAL A 117 7.35 -10.34 -6.91
CA VAL A 117 6.90 -11.29 -7.91
C VAL A 117 7.52 -10.88 -9.23
N VAL A 118 8.29 -11.78 -9.84
CA VAL A 118 8.93 -11.53 -11.12
C VAL A 118 8.33 -12.47 -12.15
N ARG A 119 7.85 -11.91 -13.25
CA ARG A 119 7.26 -12.69 -14.32
C ARG A 119 7.45 -11.95 -15.65
N PRO A 120 7.31 -12.64 -16.79
CA PRO A 120 7.46 -11.98 -18.08
C PRO A 120 6.45 -10.85 -18.26
N GLY A 121 6.86 -9.81 -18.94
CA GLY A 121 5.94 -8.74 -19.31
C GLY A 121 5.86 -7.60 -18.32
N ILE A 122 6.60 -7.62 -17.23
CA ILE A 122 6.59 -6.49 -16.30
C ILE A 122 7.26 -5.29 -16.97
N PRO A 123 6.60 -4.13 -17.02
CA PRO A 123 7.18 -2.94 -17.65
C PRO A 123 8.45 -2.47 -16.95
N TYR A 124 9.32 -1.81 -17.71
CA TYR A 124 10.53 -1.21 -17.14
C TYR A 124 10.14 -0.16 -16.10
N GLY A 125 10.88 -0.10 -15.01
CA GLY A 125 10.64 0.87 -13.96
C GLY A 125 9.52 0.52 -13.01
N VAL A 126 8.98 -0.70 -13.12
CA VAL A 126 7.89 -1.16 -12.27
C VAL A 126 8.31 -2.48 -11.63
N PHE A 127 7.91 -2.69 -10.38
CA PHE A 127 8.09 -4.00 -9.77
C PHE A 127 6.78 -4.40 -9.08
N TYR A 128 6.56 -5.70 -8.97
CA TYR A 128 5.34 -6.24 -8.39
C TYR A 128 5.65 -6.82 -7.02
N VAL A 129 4.78 -6.56 -6.06
CA VAL A 129 4.93 -7.05 -4.70
C VAL A 129 3.66 -7.75 -4.27
N ALA A 130 3.80 -9.00 -3.85
CA ALA A 130 2.71 -9.71 -3.20
C ALA A 130 2.73 -9.29 -1.74
N LEU A 131 1.70 -8.59 -1.31
CA LEU A 131 1.68 -7.99 0.02
C LEU A 131 1.66 -9.06 1.10
N ALA A 132 2.40 -8.81 2.17
CA ALA A 132 2.40 -9.63 3.36
C ALA A 132 1.55 -8.95 4.43
N ARG A 133 1.14 -9.71 5.44
CA ARG A 133 0.42 -9.11 6.54
C ARG A 133 1.34 -8.16 7.28
N PRO A 134 0.83 -7.03 7.76
CA PRO A 134 1.65 -6.12 8.53
C PRO A 134 2.28 -6.80 9.75
N THR A 135 3.55 -6.49 9.99
CA THR A 135 4.29 -7.01 11.14
C THR A 135 4.80 -5.83 11.95
N ALA A 136 5.44 -6.11 13.08
CA ALA A 136 5.96 -5.03 13.90
C ALA A 136 6.97 -4.20 13.13
N LEU A 137 7.04 -2.91 13.45
CA LEU A 137 8.03 -2.03 12.84
C LEU A 137 9.43 -2.51 13.19
N GLU A 138 10.35 -2.38 12.23
CA GLU A 138 11.75 -2.68 12.48
C GLU A 138 12.33 -1.61 13.42
N SER A 139 13.21 -2.03 14.28
CA SER A 139 13.79 -1.10 15.24
C SER A 139 15.29 -0.92 15.07
#